data_cbd42900fea4a7d424b21d0344849db1
#
_entry.id   cbd42900fea4a7d424b21d0344849db1
#
_cell.length_a   1.000
_cell.length_b   1.000
_cell.length_c   1.000
_cell.angle_alpha   90.00
_cell.angle_beta   90.00
_cell.angle_gamma   90.00
#
_symmetry.space_group_name_H-M   'P 1'
#
loop_
_entity.id
_entity.type
_entity.pdbx_description
1 polymer ?
#
loop_
_entity_poly.entity_id
_entity_poly.type
_entity_poly.pdbx_seq_one_letter_code
_entity_poly.pdbx_strand_id
1 'polypeptide(L)'
;CKRLPFVCQQIAFHFRLIEQQLNRLAKDFLHHNFPFIGKSQRTKNRDLWRRTFDMNIIQIANDEDKKSITRNILEELPEWFGIPEAREEYIRDSAGKVFFCAMENEKDLGFLYLKETGKDTVELAVMGVLKEYHRKGIGKELFNCAKKAAKEMGYSFIQVKTVQMGKYKSYDDTNRFYISIGFKEFEVFPTLWDKWNPCQIYVMGI
;
A
#
# COMPACT_ATOMS: atom_id res chain seq x y z
N CYS A 1 -20.38 17.72 1.43
CA CYS A 1 -20.21 17.06 0.13
C CYS A 1 -19.80 18.08 -0.91
N LYS A 2 -18.51 18.22 -1.23
CA LYS A 2 -18.03 19.03 -2.35
C LYS A 2 -17.53 18.08 -3.44
N ARG A 3 -18.13 18.18 -4.63
CA ARG A 3 -17.78 17.42 -5.83
C ARG A 3 -16.35 17.74 -6.23
N LEU A 4 -15.53 16.73 -6.49
CA LEU A 4 -14.22 16.87 -7.12
C LEU A 4 -14.37 17.46 -8.53
N PRO A 5 -13.50 18.39 -8.96
CA PRO A 5 -13.63 19.06 -10.23
C PRO A 5 -13.31 18.16 -11.43
N PHE A 6 -13.94 18.47 -12.55
CA PHE A 6 -13.92 17.83 -13.88
C PHE A 6 -12.50 17.59 -14.50
N VAL A 7 -11.44 18.14 -13.92
CA VAL A 7 -10.06 18.06 -14.43
C VAL A 7 -9.44 16.67 -14.28
N CYS A 8 -9.91 15.83 -13.34
CA CYS A 8 -9.39 14.47 -13.13
C CYS A 8 -9.69 13.49 -14.27
N GLN A 9 -10.64 13.81 -15.16
CA GLN A 9 -11.07 12.90 -16.23
C GLN A 9 -10.15 12.89 -17.47
N GLN A 10 -9.46 13.98 -17.77
CA GLN A 10 -8.60 14.06 -18.96
C GLN A 10 -7.18 13.53 -18.74
N ILE A 11 -6.66 13.58 -17.52
CA ILE A 11 -5.31 13.12 -17.21
C ILE A 11 -5.22 11.58 -17.23
N ALA A 12 -6.27 10.88 -16.78
CA ALA A 12 -6.33 9.41 -16.80
C ALA A 12 -6.32 8.81 -18.22
N PHE A 13 -6.76 9.54 -19.23
CA PHE A 13 -6.81 9.05 -20.61
C PHE A 13 -5.44 9.10 -21.32
N HIS A 14 -4.63 10.10 -21.06
CA HIS A 14 -3.30 10.24 -21.68
C HIS A 14 -2.27 9.25 -21.10
N PHE A 15 -2.38 8.91 -19.82
CA PHE A 15 -1.49 7.92 -19.18
C PHE A 15 -1.70 6.48 -19.67
N ARG A 16 -2.91 6.11 -20.13
CA ARG A 16 -3.19 4.76 -20.67
C ARG A 16 -2.40 4.41 -21.92
N LEU A 17 -2.11 5.37 -22.77
CA LEU A 17 -1.38 5.14 -24.04
C LEU A 17 0.11 4.92 -23.81
N ILE A 18 0.69 5.61 -22.83
CA ILE A 18 2.11 5.49 -22.48
C ILE A 18 2.36 4.16 -21.74
N GLU A 19 1.46 3.77 -20.85
CA GLU A 19 1.58 2.52 -20.07
C GLU A 19 1.47 1.27 -20.94
N GLN A 20 0.63 1.29 -21.99
CA GLN A 20 0.54 0.16 -22.94
C GLN A 20 1.81 -0.04 -23.77
N GLN A 21 2.51 1.04 -24.13
CA GLN A 21 3.77 0.94 -24.87
C GLN A 21 4.93 0.47 -24.00
N LEU A 22 5.03 0.91 -22.74
CA LEU A 22 6.07 0.49 -21.79
C LEU A 22 5.91 -0.98 -21.36
N ASN A 23 4.67 -1.46 -21.18
CA ASN A 23 4.41 -2.86 -20.83
C ASN A 23 4.71 -3.85 -21.97
N ARG A 24 4.68 -3.41 -23.23
CA ARG A 24 5.07 -4.24 -24.38
C ARG A 24 6.58 -4.44 -24.42
N LEU A 25 7.35 -3.39 -24.18
CA LEU A 25 8.82 -3.45 -24.15
C LEU A 25 9.37 -4.25 -22.95
N ALA A 26 8.70 -4.17 -21.79
CA ALA A 26 9.11 -4.93 -20.60
C ALA A 26 8.84 -6.44 -20.73
N LYS A 27 7.78 -6.86 -21.44
CA LYS A 27 7.49 -8.29 -21.68
C LYS A 27 8.52 -8.95 -22.57
N ASP A 28 9.00 -8.26 -23.59
CA ASP A 28 9.99 -8.80 -24.54
C ASP A 28 11.38 -8.93 -23.91
N PHE A 29 11.72 -8.05 -22.95
CA PHE A 29 13.01 -8.11 -22.23
C PHE A 29 13.06 -9.24 -21.19
N LEU A 30 11.94 -9.58 -20.55
CA LEU A 30 11.87 -10.62 -19.51
C LEU A 30 11.84 -12.04 -20.08
N HIS A 31 11.43 -12.23 -21.34
CA HIS A 31 11.36 -13.56 -21.97
C HIS A 31 12.71 -14.11 -22.42
N HIS A 32 13.74 -13.25 -22.55
CA HIS A 32 15.04 -13.66 -23.11
C HIS A 32 16.15 -13.93 -22.09
N ASN A 33 16.02 -13.58 -20.80
CA ASN A 33 17.20 -13.58 -19.89
C ASN A 33 17.07 -14.31 -18.55
N PHE A 34 15.99 -15.04 -18.21
CA PHE A 34 15.98 -15.80 -16.95
C PHE A 34 15.36 -17.19 -17.07
N PRO A 35 16.13 -18.27 -16.85
CA PRO A 35 15.61 -19.63 -16.76
C PRO A 35 14.82 -19.85 -15.46
N PHE A 36 13.81 -20.70 -15.55
CA PHE A 36 12.83 -21.05 -14.53
C PHE A 36 13.47 -21.51 -13.22
N ILE A 37 13.40 -20.70 -12.16
CA ILE A 37 13.86 -21.05 -10.81
C ILE A 37 12.72 -21.67 -10.01
N GLY A 38 12.88 -22.93 -9.57
CA GLY A 38 11.86 -23.71 -8.86
C GLY A 38 11.47 -23.15 -7.49
N LYS A 39 10.26 -23.52 -7.01
CA LYS A 39 9.63 -23.04 -5.76
C LYS A 39 10.51 -23.18 -4.49
N SER A 40 11.43 -24.13 -4.44
CA SER A 40 12.31 -24.39 -3.28
C SER A 40 13.39 -23.33 -3.05
N GLN A 41 13.84 -22.63 -4.11
CA GLN A 41 14.84 -21.58 -3.98
C GLN A 41 14.24 -20.23 -3.54
N ARG A 42 12.92 -20.01 -3.78
CA ARG A 42 12.23 -18.77 -3.35
C ARG A 42 12.10 -18.63 -1.83
N THR A 43 12.00 -19.75 -1.10
CA THR A 43 11.97 -19.73 0.37
C THR A 43 13.34 -19.49 0.96
N LYS A 44 14.39 -20.16 0.47
CA LYS A 44 15.76 -19.96 0.93
C LYS A 44 16.27 -18.53 0.67
N ASN A 45 15.93 -17.93 -0.46
CA ASN A 45 16.28 -16.53 -0.74
C ASN A 45 15.55 -15.54 0.21
N ARG A 46 14.28 -15.79 0.57
CA ARG A 46 13.56 -14.95 1.53
C ARG A 46 14.21 -14.92 2.91
N ASP A 47 14.69 -16.07 3.38
CA ASP A 47 15.35 -16.18 4.68
C ASP A 47 16.79 -15.63 4.65
N LEU A 48 17.44 -15.70 3.48
CA LEU A 48 18.76 -15.08 3.27
C LEU A 48 18.67 -13.55 3.26
N TRP A 49 17.64 -12.98 2.62
CA TRP A 49 17.40 -11.53 2.64
C TRP A 49 17.11 -11.01 4.05
N ARG A 50 16.36 -11.75 4.88
CA ARG A 50 16.13 -11.42 6.28
C ARG A 50 17.40 -11.38 7.13
N ARG A 51 18.44 -12.13 6.75
CA ARG A 51 19.73 -12.15 7.48
C ARG A 51 20.72 -11.09 6.97
N THR A 52 20.47 -10.50 5.82
CA THR A 52 21.39 -9.54 5.19
C THR A 52 20.90 -8.09 5.29
N PHE A 53 19.61 -7.88 5.59
CA PHE A 53 19.03 -6.55 5.75
C PHE A 53 18.77 -6.28 7.24
N ASP A 54 19.46 -5.28 7.78
CA ASP A 54 19.22 -4.76 9.14
C ASP A 54 18.01 -3.80 9.12
N MET A 55 16.87 -4.34 8.65
CA MET A 55 15.62 -3.59 8.55
C MET A 55 14.88 -3.63 9.89
N ASN A 56 14.55 -2.47 10.40
CA ASN A 56 13.78 -2.31 11.62
C ASN A 56 12.41 -1.68 11.32
N ILE A 57 11.37 -2.17 12.01
CA ILE A 57 10.05 -1.49 12.04
C ILE A 57 10.00 -0.68 13.32
N ILE A 58 9.83 0.63 13.18
CA ILE A 58 9.74 1.55 14.32
C ILE A 58 8.40 2.27 14.32
N GLN A 59 7.89 2.56 15.50
CA GLN A 59 6.71 3.42 15.66
C GLN A 59 7.18 4.87 15.72
N ILE A 60 6.64 5.72 14.84
CA ILE A 60 6.97 7.15 14.77
C ILE A 60 6.00 7.93 15.65
N ALA A 61 6.52 8.70 16.59
CA ALA A 61 5.73 9.54 17.48
C ALA A 61 5.56 10.97 16.95
N ASN A 62 6.63 11.55 16.39
CA ASN A 62 6.66 12.94 15.93
C ASN A 62 5.81 13.11 14.66
N ASP A 63 4.91 14.10 14.67
CA ASP A 63 3.96 14.30 13.57
C ASP A 63 4.62 14.90 12.31
N GLU A 64 5.67 15.69 12.45
CA GLU A 64 6.40 16.22 11.28
C GLU A 64 7.21 15.10 10.59
N ASP A 65 7.80 14.18 11.36
CA ASP A 65 8.45 13.00 10.81
C ASP A 65 7.44 12.11 10.07
N LYS A 66 6.23 11.88 10.63
CA LYS A 66 5.16 11.14 9.95
C LYS A 66 4.81 11.76 8.60
N LYS A 67 4.63 13.07 8.56
CA LYS A 67 4.33 13.82 7.33
C LYS A 67 5.47 13.73 6.32
N SER A 68 6.72 13.90 6.78
CA SER A 68 7.91 13.80 5.93
C SER A 68 8.05 12.41 5.31
N ILE A 69 7.97 11.36 6.12
CA ILE A 69 8.04 9.95 5.67
C ILE A 69 6.90 9.66 4.69
N THR A 70 5.67 10.08 5.01
CA THR A 70 4.50 9.89 4.14
C THR A 70 4.74 10.56 2.78
N ARG A 71 5.20 11.81 2.76
CA ARG A 71 5.50 12.55 1.53
C ARG A 71 6.54 11.83 0.70
N ASN A 72 7.71 11.57 1.29
CA ASN A 72 8.84 10.95 0.59
C ASN A 72 8.48 9.64 -0.10
N ILE A 73 7.68 8.79 0.59
CA ILE A 73 7.30 7.49 0.04
C ILE A 73 6.15 7.61 -0.97
N LEU A 74 5.12 8.43 -0.72
CA LEU A 74 3.99 8.52 -1.64
C LEU A 74 4.33 9.21 -2.95
N GLU A 75 5.29 10.15 -2.95
CA GLU A 75 5.78 10.80 -4.17
C GLU A 75 6.49 9.82 -5.12
N GLU A 76 7.13 8.77 -4.59
CA GLU A 76 7.77 7.69 -5.34
C GLU A 76 6.78 6.61 -5.83
N LEU A 77 5.49 6.74 -5.49
CA LEU A 77 4.45 5.77 -5.80
C LEU A 77 3.28 6.36 -6.62
N PRO A 78 3.56 7.04 -7.76
CA PRO A 78 2.53 7.77 -8.52
C PRO A 78 1.43 6.88 -9.10
N GLU A 79 1.65 5.56 -9.27
CA GLU A 79 0.63 4.63 -9.77
C GLU A 79 -0.53 4.44 -8.78
N TRP A 80 -0.32 4.69 -7.49
CA TRP A 80 -1.34 4.60 -6.44
C TRP A 80 -1.73 5.99 -5.91
N PHE A 81 -0.78 6.92 -5.88
CA PHE A 81 -0.90 8.22 -5.24
C PHE A 81 -0.61 9.38 -6.20
N GLY A 82 -1.01 9.21 -7.48
CA GLY A 82 -0.73 10.17 -8.55
C GLY A 82 -1.58 11.44 -8.52
N ILE A 83 -2.58 11.55 -7.65
CA ILE A 83 -3.41 12.75 -7.48
C ILE A 83 -2.80 13.61 -6.36
N PRO A 84 -2.18 14.78 -6.69
CA PRO A 84 -1.47 15.58 -5.69
C PRO A 84 -2.34 16.01 -4.52
N GLU A 85 -3.58 16.43 -4.76
CA GLU A 85 -4.49 16.90 -3.72
C GLU A 85 -4.85 15.78 -2.74
N ALA A 86 -5.11 14.57 -3.23
CA ALA A 86 -5.39 13.41 -2.40
C ALA A 86 -4.13 12.99 -1.60
N ARG A 87 -2.94 13.05 -2.24
CA ARG A 87 -1.68 12.76 -1.57
C ARG A 87 -1.41 13.73 -0.42
N GLU A 88 -1.62 15.05 -0.62
CA GLU A 88 -1.49 16.04 0.43
C GLU A 88 -2.48 15.82 1.58
N GLU A 89 -3.67 15.29 1.30
CA GLU A 89 -4.62 14.90 2.34
C GLU A 89 -4.09 13.73 3.18
N TYR A 90 -3.54 12.69 2.56
CA TYR A 90 -2.92 11.57 3.27
C TYR A 90 -1.74 12.01 4.13
N ILE A 91 -0.91 12.95 3.64
CA ILE A 91 0.21 13.51 4.38
C ILE A 91 -0.29 14.25 5.62
N ARG A 92 -1.30 15.11 5.49
CA ARG A 92 -1.89 15.84 6.64
C ARG A 92 -2.55 14.88 7.63
N ASP A 93 -3.28 13.88 7.14
CA ASP A 93 -4.02 12.91 7.97
C ASP A 93 -3.10 11.96 8.74
N SER A 94 -1.83 11.83 8.36
CA SER A 94 -0.84 11.00 9.07
C SER A 94 -0.53 11.53 10.49
N ALA A 95 -0.67 12.85 10.72
CA ALA A 95 -0.48 13.46 12.04
C ALA A 95 -1.47 12.90 13.07
N GLY A 96 -1.00 12.68 14.30
CA GLY A 96 -1.79 12.12 15.40
C GLY A 96 -2.16 10.63 15.23
N LYS A 97 -1.74 9.95 14.16
CA LYS A 97 -2.07 8.54 13.93
C LYS A 97 -1.03 7.60 14.54
N VAL A 98 -1.45 6.37 14.83
CA VAL A 98 -0.54 5.26 15.08
C VAL A 98 0.17 4.94 13.78
N PHE A 99 1.47 5.14 13.74
CA PHE A 99 2.27 5.16 12.52
C PHE A 99 3.50 4.27 12.68
N PHE A 100 3.74 3.38 11.71
CA PHE A 100 4.91 2.52 11.65
C PHE A 100 5.71 2.79 10.37
N CYS A 101 7.04 2.84 10.51
CA CYS A 101 7.99 2.98 9.42
C CYS A 101 8.95 1.79 9.39
N ALA A 102 9.18 1.26 8.20
CA ALA A 102 10.24 0.31 7.92
C ALA A 102 11.48 1.10 7.50
N MET A 103 12.57 0.94 8.23
CA MET A 103 13.82 1.67 7.99
C MET A 103 15.01 0.72 7.85
N GLU A 104 15.98 1.12 7.04
CA GLU A 104 17.29 0.48 6.90
C GLU A 104 18.34 1.57 6.67
N ASN A 105 19.39 1.59 7.49
CA ASN A 105 20.49 2.57 7.38
C ASN A 105 19.97 4.03 7.23
N GLU A 106 19.05 4.43 8.11
CA GLU A 106 18.40 5.76 8.10
C GLU A 106 17.54 6.06 6.86
N LYS A 107 17.34 5.08 5.96
CA LYS A 107 16.46 5.21 4.80
C LYS A 107 15.08 4.66 5.12
N ASP A 108 14.05 5.44 4.83
CA ASP A 108 12.64 5.01 4.89
C ASP A 108 12.33 4.10 3.69
N LEU A 109 11.91 2.87 3.95
CA LEU A 109 11.60 1.87 2.92
C LEU A 109 10.11 1.74 2.67
N GLY A 110 9.30 2.06 3.67
CA GLY A 110 7.86 1.95 3.63
C GLY A 110 7.23 2.35 4.96
N PHE A 111 5.95 2.64 4.93
CA PHE A 111 5.19 3.01 6.11
C PHE A 111 3.75 2.50 6.03
N LEU A 112 3.08 2.53 7.17
CA LEU A 112 1.63 2.50 7.26
C LEU A 112 1.16 3.31 8.47
N TYR A 113 -0.10 3.77 8.41
CA TYR A 113 -0.77 4.29 9.60
C TYR A 113 -2.20 3.79 9.75
N LEU A 114 -2.65 3.78 11.00
CA LEU A 114 -3.98 3.36 11.41
C LEU A 114 -4.87 4.57 11.68
N LYS A 115 -6.15 4.47 11.29
CA LYS A 115 -7.17 5.49 11.52
C LYS A 115 -8.41 4.84 12.15
N GLU A 116 -8.87 5.35 13.27
CA GLU A 116 -10.11 4.90 13.88
C GLU A 116 -11.29 5.19 12.95
N THR A 117 -12.14 4.20 12.74
CA THR A 117 -13.36 4.32 11.91
C THR A 117 -14.62 3.91 12.64
N GLY A 118 -14.50 3.33 13.82
CA GLY A 118 -15.59 2.94 14.69
C GLY A 118 -15.08 2.43 16.00
N LYS A 119 -15.98 2.23 16.96
CA LYS A 119 -15.63 1.80 18.33
C LYS A 119 -14.77 0.54 18.37
N ASP A 120 -15.06 -0.42 17.51
CA ASP A 120 -14.41 -1.75 17.51
C ASP A 120 -13.56 -1.98 16.26
N THR A 121 -13.43 -0.98 15.37
CA THR A 121 -12.78 -1.10 14.06
C THR A 121 -11.80 0.02 13.81
N VAL A 122 -10.60 -0.36 13.41
CA VAL A 122 -9.55 0.54 12.92
C VAL A 122 -9.29 0.27 11.43
N GLU A 123 -8.99 1.30 10.67
CA GLU A 123 -8.63 1.21 9.25
C GLU A 123 -7.10 1.27 9.10
N LEU A 124 -6.53 0.35 8.33
CA LEU A 124 -5.24 0.55 7.69
C LEU A 124 -5.48 1.60 6.60
N ALA A 125 -5.30 2.88 6.97
CA ALA A 125 -5.77 3.98 6.13
C ALA A 125 -4.86 4.23 4.93
N VAL A 126 -3.54 4.17 5.15
CA VAL A 126 -2.54 4.31 4.08
C VAL A 126 -1.37 3.39 4.36
N MET A 127 -0.87 2.76 3.31
CA MET A 127 0.37 2.00 3.33
C MET A 127 1.13 2.23 2.02
N GLY A 128 2.42 2.52 2.11
CA GLY A 128 3.33 2.60 0.97
C GLY A 128 4.62 1.84 1.27
N VAL A 129 5.14 1.15 0.27
CA VAL A 129 6.48 0.54 0.28
C VAL A 129 7.13 0.90 -1.04
N LEU A 130 8.37 1.40 -1.01
CA LEU A 130 9.13 1.74 -2.21
C LEU A 130 9.23 0.53 -3.15
N LYS A 131 9.08 0.74 -4.47
CA LYS A 131 8.97 -0.34 -5.47
C LYS A 131 10.14 -1.32 -5.47
N GLU A 132 11.35 -0.83 -5.33
CA GLU A 132 12.56 -1.65 -5.27
C GLU A 132 12.60 -2.58 -4.05
N TYR A 133 11.74 -2.32 -3.07
CA TYR A 133 11.59 -3.14 -1.85
C TYR A 133 10.32 -4.00 -1.84
N HIS A 134 9.53 -3.99 -2.92
CA HIS A 134 8.38 -4.87 -3.04
C HIS A 134 8.82 -6.35 -3.02
N ARG A 135 7.90 -7.24 -2.56
CA ARG A 135 8.10 -8.70 -2.46
C ARG A 135 9.23 -9.15 -1.52
N LYS A 136 9.82 -8.23 -0.75
CA LYS A 136 10.82 -8.54 0.29
C LYS A 136 10.22 -8.79 1.68
N GLY A 137 8.89 -8.72 1.82
CA GLY A 137 8.17 -9.00 3.08
C GLY A 137 7.89 -7.77 3.93
N ILE A 138 8.40 -6.58 3.56
CA ILE A 138 8.28 -5.34 4.34
C ILE A 138 6.81 -5.01 4.66
N GLY A 139 5.92 -5.02 3.68
CA GLY A 139 4.50 -4.74 3.91
C GLY A 139 3.86 -5.69 4.92
N LYS A 140 4.26 -6.97 4.93
CA LYS A 140 3.77 -7.95 5.92
C LYS A 140 4.28 -7.64 7.32
N GLU A 141 5.55 -7.26 7.48
CA GLU A 141 6.10 -6.93 8.80
C GLU A 141 5.51 -5.62 9.34
N LEU A 142 5.35 -4.59 8.51
CA LEU A 142 4.60 -3.37 8.86
C LEU A 142 3.19 -3.72 9.36
N PHE A 143 2.46 -4.54 8.60
CA PHE A 143 1.12 -4.97 8.98
C PHE A 143 1.10 -5.77 10.29
N ASN A 144 2.06 -6.65 10.53
CA ASN A 144 2.16 -7.41 11.78
C ASN A 144 2.30 -6.48 13.00
N CYS A 145 3.13 -5.43 12.90
CA CYS A 145 3.27 -4.42 13.95
C CYS A 145 1.97 -3.65 14.18
N ALA A 146 1.32 -3.20 13.08
CA ALA A 146 0.05 -2.49 13.16
C ALA A 146 -1.08 -3.36 13.73
N LYS A 147 -1.16 -4.63 13.34
CA LYS A 147 -2.15 -5.59 13.87
C LYS A 147 -1.96 -5.79 15.37
N LYS A 148 -0.72 -5.91 15.82
CA LYS A 148 -0.41 -6.03 17.26
C LYS A 148 -0.87 -4.77 18.02
N ALA A 149 -0.51 -3.58 17.53
CA ALA A 149 -0.91 -2.33 18.13
C ALA A 149 -2.44 -2.16 18.17
N ALA A 150 -3.13 -2.45 17.07
CA ALA A 150 -4.59 -2.40 17.01
C ALA A 150 -5.25 -3.30 18.07
N LYS A 151 -4.73 -4.51 18.25
CA LYS A 151 -5.21 -5.43 19.28
C LYS A 151 -4.93 -4.91 20.70
N GLU A 152 -3.75 -4.36 20.97
CA GLU A 152 -3.40 -3.74 22.25
C GLU A 152 -4.26 -2.51 22.57
N MET A 153 -4.72 -1.79 21.55
CA MET A 153 -5.67 -0.68 21.66
C MET A 153 -7.13 -1.13 21.86
N GLY A 154 -7.41 -2.45 21.81
CA GLY A 154 -8.72 -3.02 22.08
C GLY A 154 -9.65 -3.12 20.86
N TYR A 155 -9.16 -2.91 19.63
CA TYR A 155 -9.95 -3.12 18.42
C TYR A 155 -10.18 -4.60 18.16
N SER A 156 -11.37 -4.93 17.67
CA SER A 156 -11.76 -6.29 17.26
C SER A 156 -11.55 -6.55 15.77
N PHE A 157 -11.50 -5.48 14.97
CA PHE A 157 -11.41 -5.56 13.51
C PHE A 157 -10.42 -4.56 12.95
N ILE A 158 -9.72 -5.00 11.90
CA ILE A 158 -8.99 -4.10 10.99
C ILE A 158 -9.70 -4.15 9.64
N GLN A 159 -9.97 -2.99 9.06
CA GLN A 159 -10.44 -2.87 7.68
C GLN A 159 -9.40 -2.19 6.81
N VAL A 160 -9.51 -2.37 5.49
CA VAL A 160 -8.77 -1.62 4.48
C VAL A 160 -9.68 -1.35 3.30
N LYS A 161 -9.51 -0.16 2.70
CA LYS A 161 -10.20 0.26 1.49
C LYS A 161 -9.21 0.34 0.33
N THR A 162 -9.58 -0.19 -0.81
CA THR A 162 -8.76 -0.16 -2.03
C THR A 162 -9.65 -0.14 -3.26
N VAL A 163 -9.08 0.13 -4.44
CA VAL A 163 -9.83 0.01 -5.69
C VAL A 163 -10.14 -1.45 -5.95
N GLN A 164 -11.37 -1.72 -6.40
CA GLN A 164 -11.85 -3.07 -6.73
C GLN A 164 -10.92 -3.79 -7.69
N MET A 165 -10.68 -5.08 -7.43
CA MET A 165 -9.89 -5.96 -8.32
C MET A 165 -10.46 -5.96 -9.74
N GLY A 166 -9.56 -6.04 -10.74
CA GLY A 166 -9.92 -6.03 -12.16
C GLY A 166 -10.00 -4.64 -12.80
N LYS A 167 -9.78 -3.56 -12.04
CA LYS A 167 -9.77 -2.20 -12.56
C LYS A 167 -8.38 -1.77 -13.05
N TYR A 168 -7.35 -1.99 -12.25
CA TYR A 168 -5.96 -1.65 -12.56
C TYR A 168 -5.01 -2.72 -12.04
N LYS A 169 -4.01 -3.08 -12.84
CA LYS A 169 -3.03 -4.13 -12.47
C LYS A 169 -2.29 -3.86 -11.16
N SER A 170 -1.93 -2.61 -10.90
CA SER A 170 -1.28 -2.20 -9.65
C SER A 170 -2.16 -2.47 -8.43
N TYR A 171 -3.45 -2.14 -8.53
CA TYR A 171 -4.42 -2.42 -7.47
C TYR A 171 -4.78 -3.90 -7.37
N ASP A 172 -4.72 -4.68 -8.45
CA ASP A 172 -4.88 -6.13 -8.40
C ASP A 172 -3.80 -6.79 -7.54
N ASP A 173 -2.55 -6.32 -7.67
CA ASP A 173 -1.45 -6.78 -6.83
C ASP A 173 -1.63 -6.37 -5.37
N THR A 174 -2.17 -5.18 -5.12
CA THR A 174 -2.54 -4.69 -3.78
C THR A 174 -3.66 -5.54 -3.15
N ASN A 175 -4.73 -5.83 -3.90
CA ASN A 175 -5.80 -6.72 -3.46
C ASN A 175 -5.27 -8.12 -3.09
N ARG A 176 -4.42 -8.72 -3.95
CA ARG A 176 -3.79 -10.02 -3.67
C ARG A 176 -2.91 -9.99 -2.44
N PHE A 177 -2.23 -8.86 -2.18
CA PHE A 177 -1.45 -8.69 -0.96
C PHE A 177 -2.36 -8.75 0.26
N TYR A 178 -3.45 -7.98 0.34
CA TYR A 178 -4.37 -8.02 1.47
C TYR A 178 -4.97 -9.40 1.71
N ILE A 179 -5.43 -10.08 0.65
CA ILE A 179 -5.92 -11.46 0.73
C ILE A 179 -4.83 -12.39 1.29
N SER A 180 -3.58 -12.25 0.83
CA SER A 180 -2.46 -13.12 1.22
C SER A 180 -2.05 -12.99 2.69
N ILE A 181 -2.32 -11.85 3.32
CA ILE A 181 -2.05 -11.62 4.75
C ILE A 181 -3.27 -11.90 5.64
N GLY A 182 -4.39 -12.35 5.04
CA GLY A 182 -5.52 -12.92 5.75
C GLY A 182 -6.79 -12.06 5.78
N PHE A 183 -6.82 -10.92 5.10
CA PHE A 183 -8.05 -10.16 4.94
C PHE A 183 -9.08 -10.94 4.12
N LYS A 184 -10.36 -10.68 4.41
CA LYS A 184 -11.51 -11.21 3.68
C LYS A 184 -12.25 -10.07 3.00
N GLU A 185 -12.79 -10.36 1.80
CA GLU A 185 -13.68 -9.41 1.14
C GLU A 185 -14.90 -9.17 2.01
N PHE A 186 -15.24 -7.91 2.16
CA PHE A 186 -16.43 -7.49 2.90
C PHE A 186 -17.51 -6.99 1.94
N GLU A 187 -17.28 -5.85 1.27
CA GLU A 187 -18.26 -5.24 0.38
C GLU A 187 -17.59 -4.35 -0.67
N VAL A 188 -18.23 -4.18 -1.83
CA VAL A 188 -17.86 -3.20 -2.84
C VAL A 188 -18.86 -2.05 -2.81
N PHE A 189 -18.34 -0.83 -2.68
CA PHE A 189 -19.14 0.40 -2.78
C PHE A 189 -18.86 1.07 -4.12
N PRO A 190 -19.77 0.95 -5.11
CA PRO A 190 -19.49 1.36 -6.50
C PRO A 190 -19.22 2.85 -6.67
N THR A 191 -19.73 3.69 -5.76
CA THR A 191 -19.70 5.15 -5.87
C THR A 191 -19.18 5.86 -4.63
N LEU A 192 -18.51 5.13 -3.69
CA LEU A 192 -17.95 5.74 -2.47
C LEU A 192 -16.93 6.82 -2.81
N TRP A 193 -16.06 6.55 -3.76
CA TRP A 193 -15.08 7.50 -4.28
C TRP A 193 -15.58 8.13 -5.57
N ASP A 194 -15.62 7.35 -6.64
CA ASP A 194 -16.17 7.72 -7.93
C ASP A 194 -16.56 6.46 -8.73
N LYS A 195 -17.28 6.63 -9.84
CA LYS A 195 -17.76 5.51 -10.67
C LYS A 195 -16.66 4.71 -11.39
N TRP A 196 -15.45 5.28 -11.51
CA TRP A 196 -14.31 4.63 -12.16
C TRP A 196 -13.49 3.81 -11.19
N ASN A 197 -13.52 4.19 -9.90
CA ASN A 197 -12.80 3.57 -8.80
C ASN A 197 -13.77 3.03 -7.74
N PRO A 198 -14.51 1.95 -8.03
CA PRO A 198 -15.34 1.30 -7.01
C PRO A 198 -14.47 0.90 -5.81
N CYS A 199 -14.91 1.24 -4.62
CA CYS A 199 -14.19 0.96 -3.38
C CYS A 199 -14.47 -0.47 -2.93
N GLN A 200 -13.46 -1.33 -2.92
CA GLN A 200 -13.47 -2.63 -2.27
C GLN A 200 -13.04 -2.47 -0.82
N ILE A 201 -13.86 -2.95 0.11
CA ILE A 201 -13.51 -3.06 1.52
C ILE A 201 -13.12 -4.50 1.82
N TYR A 202 -12.01 -4.66 2.52
CA TYR A 202 -11.58 -5.91 3.13
C TYR A 202 -11.59 -5.76 4.65
N VAL A 203 -11.85 -6.85 5.37
CA VAL A 203 -11.89 -6.87 6.84
C VAL A 203 -11.13 -8.07 7.39
N MET A 204 -10.58 -7.91 8.59
CA MET A 204 -9.94 -8.97 9.36
C MET A 204 -10.35 -8.86 10.82
N GLY A 205 -10.78 -9.94 11.45
CA GLY A 205 -10.86 -10.06 12.92
C GLY A 205 -9.46 -10.22 13.54
N ILE A 206 -9.21 -9.56 14.68
CA ILE A 206 -7.89 -9.56 15.35
C ILE A 206 -7.96 -9.92 16.82
#